data_b218f95aaf4e620d06d49b99b7171c35
#
_entry.id   b218f95aaf4e620d06d49b99b7171c35
#
_cell.length_a   1.000
_cell.length_b   1.000
_cell.length_c   1.000
_cell.angle_alpha   90.00
_cell.angle_beta   90.00
_cell.angle_gamma   90.00
#
_symmetry.space_group_name_H-M   'P 1'
#
loop_
_entity.id
_entity.type
_entity.pdbx_description
1 polymer ?
#
loop_
_entity_poly.entity_id
_entity_poly.type
_entity_poly.pdbx_seq_one_letter_code
_entity_poly.pdbx_strand_id
1 'polypeptide(L)'
;MCSSDLSEAFRSWKRTTPSQRSLALLKFADAVEAAGDDLMAAESKNCGKPYDLHRGEEVGPMVDQLRFFAGAARHLEGKASAEYMEDMTSIIRREPVGVCAQVAPWNYPMMMAMWKLAPALAAGNTIVLKPSDTTPVTTTMLAELAAEHLPPGVFNVVCGDRDTGRMMVEHSTPAMVSVTGSVRAGTEVAQAASADLKRVHLELGGKAPVIVFDDADIAAAAEAIALAGYFNSGQDCTAATRVLVHSAIRQDFVDALAQQARDAKVGSPHQDDVRSEEHTSELQSPDHLVCR
;
A
#
# COMPACT_ATOMS: atom_id res chain seq x y z
N MET A 1 13.15 -9.07 -17.99
CA MET A 1 12.26 -10.22 -17.74
C MET A 1 11.16 -10.21 -18.79
N CYS A 2 10.91 -11.32 -19.46
CA CYS A 2 9.93 -11.41 -20.52
C CYS A 2 8.54 -11.77 -19.94
N SER A 3 7.46 -11.37 -20.61
CA SER A 3 6.09 -11.74 -20.20
C SER A 3 5.87 -13.26 -20.17
N SER A 4 6.65 -14.03 -20.96
CA SER A 4 6.67 -15.49 -20.90
C SER A 4 7.15 -16.02 -19.56
N ASP A 5 8.15 -15.37 -18.94
CA ASP A 5 8.73 -15.80 -17.66
C ASP A 5 7.71 -15.64 -16.53
N LEU A 6 6.95 -14.53 -16.53
CA LEU A 6 5.87 -14.30 -15.57
C LEU A 6 4.76 -15.34 -15.66
N SER A 7 4.37 -15.69 -16.88
CA SER A 7 3.33 -16.70 -17.14
C SER A 7 3.79 -18.11 -16.77
N GLU A 8 5.07 -18.44 -16.97
CA GLU A 8 5.64 -19.71 -16.57
C GLU A 8 5.75 -19.82 -15.04
N ALA A 9 6.25 -18.79 -14.38
CA ALA A 9 6.29 -18.72 -12.92
C ALA A 9 4.89 -18.88 -12.31
N PHE A 10 3.86 -18.27 -12.92
CA PHE A 10 2.48 -18.47 -12.50
C PHE A 10 2.02 -19.92 -12.63
N ARG A 11 2.35 -20.62 -13.72
CA ARG A 11 1.97 -22.04 -13.90
C ARG A 11 2.52 -22.94 -12.79
N SER A 12 3.71 -22.66 -12.29
CA SER A 12 4.32 -23.40 -11.19
C SER A 12 3.77 -22.95 -9.83
N TRP A 13 3.73 -21.63 -9.57
CA TRP A 13 3.32 -21.08 -8.27
C TRP A 13 1.87 -21.37 -7.92
N LYS A 14 0.94 -21.29 -8.86
CA LYS A 14 -0.48 -21.62 -8.64
C LYS A 14 -0.73 -23.06 -8.22
N ARG A 15 0.21 -23.97 -8.50
CA ARG A 15 0.12 -25.40 -8.14
C ARG A 15 0.68 -25.70 -6.76
N THR A 16 1.38 -24.73 -6.14
CA THR A 16 1.85 -24.89 -4.77
C THR A 16 0.70 -25.02 -3.80
N THR A 17 0.90 -25.81 -2.76
CA THR A 17 -0.09 -25.94 -1.70
C THR A 17 -0.16 -24.65 -0.86
N PRO A 18 -1.28 -24.35 -0.18
CA PRO A 18 -1.36 -23.27 0.78
C PRO A 18 -0.24 -23.29 1.82
N SER A 19 0.17 -24.49 2.28
CA SER A 19 1.26 -24.67 3.25
C SER A 19 2.63 -24.22 2.69
N GLN A 20 2.91 -24.52 1.44
CA GLN A 20 4.16 -24.11 0.77
C GLN A 20 4.21 -22.57 0.63
N ARG A 21 3.11 -21.95 0.20
CA ARG A 21 3.03 -20.48 0.11
C ARG A 21 3.14 -19.81 1.49
N SER A 22 2.42 -20.37 2.48
CA SER A 22 2.52 -19.91 3.88
C SER A 22 3.97 -19.92 4.37
N LEU A 23 4.69 -21.04 4.20
CA LEU A 23 6.09 -21.16 4.62
C LEU A 23 7.01 -20.15 3.90
N ALA A 24 6.84 -19.95 2.60
CA ALA A 24 7.61 -18.97 1.84
C ALA A 24 7.38 -17.53 2.34
N LEU A 25 6.12 -17.16 2.61
CA LEU A 25 5.78 -15.83 3.15
C LEU A 25 6.28 -15.63 4.57
N LEU A 26 6.27 -16.67 5.44
CA LEU A 26 6.83 -16.57 6.78
C LEU A 26 8.34 -16.32 6.74
N LYS A 27 9.08 -17.06 5.90
CA LYS A 27 10.52 -16.82 5.72
C LYS A 27 10.83 -15.44 5.16
N PHE A 28 10.01 -14.97 4.23
CA PHE A 28 10.14 -13.61 3.72
C PHE A 28 9.83 -12.57 4.80
N ALA A 29 8.83 -12.80 5.67
CA ALA A 29 8.56 -11.94 6.82
C ALA A 29 9.74 -11.84 7.78
N ASP A 30 10.39 -12.96 8.08
CA ASP A 30 11.58 -13.00 8.94
C ASP A 30 12.75 -12.22 8.30
N ALA A 31 12.94 -12.32 6.99
CA ALA A 31 13.94 -11.55 6.26
C ALA A 31 13.66 -10.03 6.26
N VAL A 32 12.39 -9.63 6.09
CA VAL A 32 11.96 -8.22 6.17
C VAL A 32 12.17 -7.67 7.58
N GLU A 33 11.84 -8.45 8.61
CA GLU A 33 12.05 -8.07 10.01
C GLU A 33 13.53 -7.85 10.32
N ALA A 34 14.38 -8.79 9.88
CA ALA A 34 15.83 -8.70 10.06
C ALA A 34 16.46 -7.50 9.33
N ALA A 35 15.92 -7.11 8.18
CA ALA A 35 16.36 -5.96 7.39
C ALA A 35 15.65 -4.65 7.76
N GLY A 36 14.84 -4.63 8.81
CA GLY A 36 13.94 -3.53 9.15
C GLY A 36 14.62 -2.17 9.28
N ASP A 37 15.78 -2.10 9.91
CA ASP A 37 16.54 -0.84 10.09
C ASP A 37 17.09 -0.32 8.75
N ASP A 38 17.61 -1.19 7.91
CA ASP A 38 18.13 -0.83 6.59
C ASP A 38 17.01 -0.36 5.65
N LEU A 39 15.88 -1.06 5.68
CA LEU A 39 14.68 -0.68 4.93
C LEU A 39 14.18 0.69 5.37
N MET A 40 14.09 0.95 6.68
CA MET A 40 13.61 2.22 7.17
C MET A 40 14.59 3.36 6.89
N ALA A 41 15.89 3.12 6.99
CA ALA A 41 16.90 4.12 6.62
C ALA A 41 16.83 4.49 5.13
N ALA A 42 16.64 3.50 4.26
CA ALA A 42 16.44 3.72 2.84
C ALA A 42 15.14 4.47 2.53
N GLU A 43 14.04 4.09 3.19
CA GLU A 43 12.72 4.73 3.05
C GLU A 43 12.77 6.20 3.49
N SER A 44 13.30 6.47 4.70
CA SER A 44 13.46 7.82 5.23
C SER A 44 14.27 8.71 4.28
N LYS A 45 15.39 8.22 3.78
CA LYS A 45 16.23 8.93 2.81
C LYS A 45 15.52 9.18 1.48
N ASN A 46 14.70 8.25 1.03
CA ASN A 46 14.05 8.31 -0.29
C ASN A 46 12.76 9.16 -0.27
N CYS A 47 12.04 9.20 0.87
CA CYS A 47 10.75 9.88 1.00
C CYS A 47 10.77 11.10 1.92
N GLY A 48 11.84 11.32 2.70
CA GLY A 48 11.94 12.37 3.69
C GLY A 48 11.10 12.13 4.97
N LYS A 49 10.74 10.89 5.27
CA LYS A 49 9.97 10.53 6.46
C LYS A 49 10.81 10.64 7.74
N PRO A 50 10.26 11.14 8.86
CA PRO A 50 10.90 11.04 10.17
C PRO A 50 11.19 9.58 10.53
N TYR A 51 12.48 9.25 10.73
CA TYR A 51 12.94 7.86 10.89
C TYR A 51 12.30 7.17 12.11
N ASP A 52 12.43 7.77 13.30
CA ASP A 52 11.98 7.14 14.54
C ASP A 52 10.47 6.95 14.61
N LEU A 53 9.71 7.93 14.11
CA LEU A 53 8.26 7.85 14.06
C LEU A 53 7.78 6.69 13.17
N HIS A 54 8.40 6.54 12.00
CA HIS A 54 7.92 5.58 10.99
C HIS A 54 8.49 4.17 11.15
N ARG A 55 9.61 4.01 11.87
CA ARG A 55 10.20 2.68 12.07
C ARG A 55 9.25 1.72 12.77
N GLY A 56 8.56 2.16 13.81
CA GLY A 56 7.54 1.35 14.50
C GLY A 56 6.25 1.19 13.71
N GLU A 57 5.86 2.22 12.99
CA GLU A 57 4.56 2.31 12.32
C GLU A 57 4.53 1.66 10.91
N GLU A 58 5.68 1.35 10.33
CA GLU A 58 5.73 0.71 9.00
C GLU A 58 6.34 -0.69 9.02
N VAL A 59 7.54 -0.87 9.57
CA VAL A 59 8.23 -2.17 9.52
C VAL A 59 7.47 -3.25 10.28
N GLY A 60 7.06 -2.97 11.53
CA GLY A 60 6.26 -3.89 12.33
C GLY A 60 4.96 -4.33 11.64
N PRO A 61 4.10 -3.39 11.21
CA PRO A 61 2.89 -3.70 10.46
C PRO A 61 3.13 -4.46 9.15
N MET A 62 4.20 -4.19 8.41
CA MET A 62 4.55 -4.95 7.19
C MET A 62 4.85 -6.41 7.48
N VAL A 63 5.64 -6.66 8.53
CA VAL A 63 5.97 -8.01 8.99
C VAL A 63 4.73 -8.75 9.47
N ASP A 64 3.89 -8.08 10.26
CA ASP A 64 2.63 -8.64 10.74
C ASP A 64 1.69 -9.00 9.58
N GLN A 65 1.58 -8.15 8.57
CA GLN A 65 0.79 -8.43 7.37
C GLN A 65 1.29 -9.64 6.59
N LEU A 66 2.61 -9.78 6.40
CA LEU A 66 3.16 -10.98 5.75
C LEU A 66 2.77 -12.24 6.53
N ARG A 67 2.91 -12.21 7.86
CA ARG A 67 2.54 -13.31 8.75
C ARG A 67 1.03 -13.57 8.73
N PHE A 68 0.22 -12.53 8.72
CA PHE A 68 -1.25 -12.64 8.58
C PHE A 68 -1.63 -13.33 7.27
N PHE A 69 -1.11 -12.87 6.13
CA PHE A 69 -1.43 -13.47 4.83
C PHE A 69 -0.82 -14.86 4.64
N ALA A 70 0.31 -15.15 5.27
CA ALA A 70 0.84 -16.51 5.33
C ALA A 70 -0.13 -17.47 6.04
N GLY A 71 -0.75 -17.03 7.14
CA GLY A 71 -1.84 -17.75 7.81
C GLY A 71 -3.09 -17.85 6.94
N ALA A 72 -3.54 -16.71 6.39
CA ALA A 72 -4.75 -16.59 5.56
C ALA A 72 -4.68 -17.48 4.30
N ALA A 73 -3.48 -17.72 3.74
CA ALA A 73 -3.30 -18.64 2.62
C ALA A 73 -3.88 -20.03 2.88
N ARG A 74 -3.88 -20.46 4.14
CA ARG A 74 -4.39 -21.78 4.57
C ARG A 74 -5.89 -21.81 4.85
N HIS A 75 -6.52 -20.63 4.92
CA HIS A 75 -7.94 -20.45 5.25
C HIS A 75 -8.75 -19.87 4.08
N LEU A 76 -8.23 -19.92 2.86
CA LEU A 76 -8.96 -19.49 1.69
C LEU A 76 -10.03 -20.53 1.32
N GLU A 77 -11.16 -20.43 1.98
CA GLU A 77 -12.25 -21.38 1.87
C GLU A 77 -13.07 -21.21 0.58
N GLY A 78 -13.54 -22.34 0.04
CA GLY A 78 -14.64 -22.38 -0.92
C GLY A 78 -15.98 -22.54 -0.22
N LYS A 79 -17.00 -22.87 -0.99
CA LYS A 79 -18.27 -23.38 -0.42
C LYS A 79 -18.34 -24.89 -0.62
N ALA A 80 -18.86 -25.56 0.39
CA ALA A 80 -19.13 -26.99 0.32
C ALA A 80 -20.08 -27.31 -0.84
N SER A 81 -20.12 -28.59 -1.24
CA SER A 81 -21.02 -29.07 -2.28
C SER A 81 -22.48 -28.89 -1.91
N ALA A 82 -23.29 -28.57 -2.90
CA ALA A 82 -24.74 -28.56 -2.81
C ALA A 82 -25.34 -29.00 -4.15
N GLU A 83 -26.52 -29.56 -4.09
CA GLU A 83 -27.25 -30.05 -5.26
C GLU A 83 -28.35 -29.03 -5.60
N TYR A 84 -28.04 -28.11 -6.50
CA TYR A 84 -28.98 -27.08 -6.98
C TYR A 84 -29.74 -27.52 -8.23
N MET A 85 -29.35 -28.61 -8.86
CA MET A 85 -29.97 -29.20 -10.02
C MET A 85 -29.95 -30.72 -9.87
N GLU A 86 -30.94 -31.39 -10.44
CA GLU A 86 -31.05 -32.86 -10.45
C GLU A 86 -29.79 -33.48 -11.06
N ASP A 87 -29.24 -34.48 -10.43
CA ASP A 87 -28.03 -35.22 -10.84
C ASP A 87 -26.74 -34.38 -10.94
N MET A 88 -26.72 -33.17 -10.34
CA MET A 88 -25.51 -32.30 -10.37
C MET A 88 -25.10 -31.84 -8.98
N THR A 89 -23.82 -32.04 -8.68
CA THR A 89 -23.19 -31.48 -7.47
C THR A 89 -22.44 -30.19 -7.83
N SER A 90 -22.74 -29.07 -7.16
CA SER A 90 -22.08 -27.78 -7.33
C SER A 90 -21.04 -27.56 -6.22
N ILE A 91 -19.84 -27.16 -6.61
CA ILE A 91 -18.74 -26.87 -5.69
C ILE A 91 -18.16 -25.48 -6.05
N ILE A 92 -17.96 -24.61 -5.06
CA ILE A 92 -17.22 -23.36 -5.26
C ILE A 92 -15.80 -23.55 -4.75
N ARG A 93 -14.85 -23.43 -5.66
CA ARG A 93 -13.42 -23.44 -5.38
C ARG A 93 -12.82 -22.07 -5.72
N ARG A 94 -11.93 -21.58 -4.85
CA ARG A 94 -11.19 -20.36 -5.11
C ARG A 94 -9.87 -20.69 -5.80
N GLU A 95 -9.56 -19.94 -6.86
CA GLU A 95 -8.34 -20.11 -7.65
C GLU A 95 -7.63 -18.76 -7.84
N PRO A 96 -6.28 -18.76 -8.00
CA PRO A 96 -5.54 -17.56 -8.34
C PRO A 96 -5.99 -17.02 -9.70
N VAL A 97 -6.01 -15.68 -9.82
CA VAL A 97 -6.48 -15.01 -11.04
C VAL A 97 -5.44 -14.98 -12.17
N GLY A 98 -4.13 -15.02 -11.83
CA GLY A 98 -3.09 -14.97 -12.85
C GLY A 98 -1.88 -14.11 -12.43
N VAL A 99 -1.33 -13.40 -13.39
CA VAL A 99 -0.34 -12.36 -13.16
C VAL A 99 -1.07 -11.08 -12.70
N CYS A 100 -0.62 -10.48 -11.59
CA CYS A 100 -1.15 -9.23 -11.09
C CYS A 100 -0.15 -8.10 -11.37
N ALA A 101 -0.57 -7.08 -12.11
CA ALA A 101 0.15 -5.83 -12.24
C ALA A 101 -0.17 -4.93 -11.06
N GLN A 102 0.85 -4.40 -10.38
CA GLN A 102 0.70 -3.60 -9.17
C GLN A 102 1.46 -2.29 -9.29
N VAL A 103 0.85 -1.18 -8.90
CA VAL A 103 1.48 0.14 -8.86
C VAL A 103 1.40 0.68 -7.44
N ALA A 104 2.56 0.93 -6.85
CA ALA A 104 2.70 1.52 -5.53
C ALA A 104 2.97 3.03 -5.61
N PRO A 105 2.44 3.83 -4.67
CA PRO A 105 2.63 5.27 -4.61
C PRO A 105 3.97 5.63 -3.94
N TRP A 106 4.25 6.93 -3.86
CA TRP A 106 5.48 7.50 -3.31
C TRP A 106 5.42 7.80 -1.81
N ASN A 107 4.22 7.89 -1.21
CA ASN A 107 4.07 8.33 0.18
C ASN A 107 4.32 7.22 1.22
N TYR A 108 4.02 5.98 0.89
CA TYR A 108 4.34 4.78 1.67
C TYR A 108 4.86 3.68 0.74
N PRO A 109 6.05 3.86 0.13
CA PRO A 109 6.53 2.96 -0.92
C PRO A 109 6.58 1.49 -0.51
N MET A 110 7.29 1.18 0.59
CA MET A 110 7.44 -0.20 1.04
C MET A 110 6.15 -0.78 1.62
N MET A 111 5.40 0.00 2.41
CA MET A 111 4.15 -0.48 3.00
C MET A 111 3.10 -0.76 1.94
N MET A 112 2.92 0.14 0.97
CA MET A 112 1.95 -0.05 -0.12
C MET A 112 2.37 -1.18 -1.07
N ALA A 113 3.66 -1.40 -1.28
CA ALA A 113 4.15 -2.59 -1.97
C ALA A 113 3.73 -3.85 -1.19
N MET A 114 3.95 -3.87 0.12
CA MET A 114 3.61 -5.00 0.98
C MET A 114 2.12 -5.32 1.00
N TRP A 115 1.26 -4.30 1.11
CA TRP A 115 -0.20 -4.47 1.09
C TRP A 115 -0.73 -5.09 -0.21
N LYS A 116 0.00 -4.92 -1.30
CA LYS A 116 -0.35 -5.48 -2.61
C LYS A 116 0.25 -6.86 -2.83
N LEU A 117 1.53 -7.04 -2.49
CA LEU A 117 2.24 -8.30 -2.78
C LEU A 117 1.80 -9.45 -1.86
N ALA A 118 1.61 -9.21 -0.56
CA ALA A 118 1.34 -10.26 0.41
C ALA A 118 0.04 -11.04 0.11
N PRO A 119 -1.13 -10.41 -0.07
CA PRO A 119 -2.36 -11.12 -0.43
C PRO A 119 -2.30 -11.79 -1.79
N ALA A 120 -1.64 -11.16 -2.78
CA ALA A 120 -1.53 -11.72 -4.13
C ALA A 120 -0.71 -13.01 -4.13
N LEU A 121 0.44 -13.02 -3.47
CA LEU A 121 1.31 -14.20 -3.34
C LEU A 121 0.65 -15.31 -2.52
N ALA A 122 0.01 -14.96 -1.41
CA ALA A 122 -0.73 -15.89 -0.56
C ALA A 122 -1.83 -16.63 -1.33
N ALA A 123 -2.55 -15.93 -2.19
CA ALA A 123 -3.58 -16.49 -3.05
C ALA A 123 -3.04 -17.31 -4.24
N GLY A 124 -1.71 -17.35 -4.45
CA GLY A 124 -1.07 -18.14 -5.52
C GLY A 124 -0.91 -17.40 -6.85
N ASN A 125 -1.04 -16.06 -6.86
CA ASN A 125 -0.77 -15.22 -8.01
C ASN A 125 0.73 -14.90 -8.10
N THR A 126 1.20 -14.56 -9.30
CA THR A 126 2.50 -13.92 -9.52
C THR A 126 2.30 -12.43 -9.73
N ILE A 127 3.32 -11.63 -9.44
CA ILE A 127 3.20 -10.18 -9.48
C ILE A 127 4.33 -9.53 -10.28
N VAL A 128 3.98 -8.43 -10.93
CA VAL A 128 4.91 -7.42 -11.41
C VAL A 128 4.51 -6.10 -10.76
N LEU A 129 5.41 -5.54 -9.94
CA LEU A 129 5.16 -4.34 -9.17
C LEU A 129 6.01 -3.18 -9.71
N LYS A 130 5.36 -2.06 -9.95
CA LYS A 130 6.00 -0.80 -10.32
C LYS A 130 5.91 0.17 -9.14
N PRO A 131 7.01 0.47 -8.45
CA PRO A 131 7.04 1.58 -7.49
C PRO A 131 6.90 2.93 -8.18
N SER A 132 6.67 3.99 -7.41
CA SER A 132 6.83 5.34 -7.93
C SER A 132 8.27 5.53 -8.44
N ASP A 133 8.43 6.29 -9.50
CA ASP A 133 9.73 6.68 -10.07
C ASP A 133 10.56 7.52 -9.09
N THR A 134 9.91 8.27 -8.20
CA THR A 134 10.57 9.08 -7.17
C THR A 134 11.04 8.27 -5.96
N THR A 135 10.44 7.11 -5.68
CA THR A 135 10.70 6.32 -4.45
C THR A 135 10.82 4.81 -4.72
N PRO A 136 11.74 4.36 -5.59
CA PRO A 136 11.83 2.96 -5.98
C PRO A 136 12.65 2.09 -5.03
N VAL A 137 13.48 2.68 -4.16
CA VAL A 137 14.58 1.99 -3.49
C VAL A 137 14.11 0.84 -2.62
N THR A 138 13.21 1.10 -1.68
CA THR A 138 12.73 0.09 -0.71
C THR A 138 11.95 -1.03 -1.37
N THR A 139 11.16 -0.75 -2.41
CA THR A 139 10.48 -1.80 -3.19
C THR A 139 11.47 -2.72 -3.90
N THR A 140 12.60 -2.19 -4.37
CA THR A 140 13.67 -3.00 -4.98
C THR A 140 14.35 -3.88 -3.93
N MET A 141 14.66 -3.32 -2.73
CA MET A 141 15.19 -4.09 -1.61
C MET A 141 14.25 -5.23 -1.18
N LEU A 142 12.93 -4.98 -1.13
CA LEU A 142 11.95 -6.02 -0.85
C LEU A 142 11.97 -7.15 -1.90
N ALA A 143 12.20 -6.83 -3.18
CA ALA A 143 12.31 -7.85 -4.22
C ALA A 143 13.60 -8.68 -4.08
N GLU A 144 14.71 -8.07 -3.68
CA GLU A 144 15.97 -8.76 -3.41
C GLU A 144 15.83 -9.72 -2.22
N LEU A 145 15.25 -9.27 -1.11
CA LEU A 145 14.95 -10.12 0.05
C LEU A 145 14.01 -11.28 -0.31
N ALA A 146 12.98 -11.01 -1.09
CA ALA A 146 12.02 -12.02 -1.51
C ALA A 146 12.62 -13.08 -2.43
N ALA A 147 13.64 -12.74 -3.24
CA ALA A 147 14.28 -13.65 -4.19
C ALA A 147 14.95 -14.86 -3.52
N GLU A 148 15.33 -14.74 -2.23
CA GLU A 148 15.89 -15.85 -1.46
C GLU A 148 14.83 -16.86 -1.00
N HIS A 149 13.55 -16.50 -1.02
CA HIS A 149 12.46 -17.27 -0.42
C HIS A 149 11.35 -17.63 -1.40
N LEU A 150 11.28 -16.93 -2.53
CA LEU A 150 10.29 -17.15 -3.58
C LEU A 150 10.96 -17.67 -4.86
N PRO A 151 10.30 -18.56 -5.61
CA PRO A 151 10.80 -18.99 -6.91
C PRO A 151 11.00 -17.80 -7.87
N PRO A 152 11.99 -17.87 -8.78
CA PRO A 152 12.19 -16.85 -9.81
C PRO A 152 10.91 -16.54 -10.60
N GLY A 153 10.64 -15.25 -10.85
CA GLY A 153 9.48 -14.80 -11.60
C GLY A 153 8.17 -14.70 -10.80
N VAL A 154 8.15 -15.14 -9.53
CA VAL A 154 6.95 -15.04 -8.68
C VAL A 154 6.71 -13.61 -8.20
N PHE A 155 7.75 -12.92 -7.78
CA PHE A 155 7.73 -11.49 -7.47
C PHE A 155 8.76 -10.74 -8.32
N ASN A 156 8.30 -9.71 -9.02
CA ASN A 156 9.10 -8.94 -9.96
C ASN A 156 8.87 -7.45 -9.76
N VAL A 157 9.93 -6.66 -9.89
CA VAL A 157 9.86 -5.20 -9.85
C VAL A 157 10.31 -4.63 -11.19
N VAL A 158 9.56 -3.65 -11.70
CA VAL A 158 9.91 -2.86 -12.86
C VAL A 158 9.90 -1.39 -12.46
N CYS A 159 11.06 -0.74 -12.56
CA CYS A 159 11.18 0.70 -12.33
C CYS A 159 10.87 1.45 -13.62
N GLY A 160 10.40 2.67 -13.49
CA GLY A 160 10.09 3.55 -14.58
C GLY A 160 8.99 4.55 -14.21
N ASP A 161 8.71 5.44 -15.11
CA ASP A 161 7.76 6.53 -14.98
C ASP A 161 6.29 6.11 -15.24
N ARG A 162 5.47 7.11 -15.53
CA ARG A 162 4.06 6.93 -15.86
C ARG A 162 3.84 6.08 -17.11
N ASP A 163 4.71 6.22 -18.13
CA ASP A 163 4.54 5.48 -19.38
C ASP A 163 4.83 3.98 -19.18
N THR A 164 5.82 3.65 -18.36
CA THR A 164 6.07 2.27 -17.92
C THR A 164 4.83 1.69 -17.21
N GLY A 165 4.20 2.47 -16.33
CA GLY A 165 2.95 2.06 -15.67
C GLY A 165 1.82 1.82 -16.65
N ARG A 166 1.65 2.70 -17.64
CA ARG A 166 0.66 2.56 -18.71
C ARG A 166 0.88 1.29 -19.52
N MET A 167 2.10 1.06 -20.01
CA MET A 167 2.45 -0.14 -20.77
C MET A 167 2.16 -1.42 -19.98
N MET A 168 2.43 -1.42 -18.68
CA MET A 168 2.15 -2.57 -17.81
C MET A 168 0.65 -2.83 -17.67
N VAL A 169 -0.18 -1.80 -17.55
CA VAL A 169 -1.66 -1.91 -17.46
C VAL A 169 -2.26 -2.38 -18.79
N GLU A 170 -1.78 -1.83 -19.90
CA GLU A 170 -2.27 -2.16 -21.26
C GLU A 170 -1.80 -3.53 -21.77
N HIS A 171 -0.74 -4.09 -21.20
CA HIS A 171 -0.20 -5.38 -21.62
C HIS A 171 -1.20 -6.51 -21.38
N SER A 172 -1.37 -7.42 -22.32
CA SER A 172 -2.36 -8.50 -22.27
C SER A 172 -2.11 -9.58 -21.19
N THR A 173 -0.89 -9.70 -20.65
CA THR A 173 -0.53 -10.75 -19.67
C THR A 173 -1.19 -10.58 -18.30
N PRO A 174 -1.25 -9.39 -17.68
CA PRO A 174 -1.91 -9.24 -16.38
C PRO A 174 -3.41 -9.51 -16.46
N ALA A 175 -3.90 -10.38 -15.59
CA ALA A 175 -5.33 -10.65 -15.41
C ALA A 175 -5.99 -9.69 -14.41
N MET A 176 -5.18 -9.02 -13.59
CA MET A 176 -5.62 -8.07 -12.59
C MET A 176 -4.63 -6.90 -12.49
N VAL A 177 -5.16 -5.70 -12.25
CA VAL A 177 -4.37 -4.51 -11.97
C VAL A 177 -4.76 -3.96 -10.59
N SER A 178 -3.76 -3.68 -9.75
CA SER A 178 -3.96 -3.03 -8.44
C SER A 178 -3.14 -1.75 -8.37
N VAL A 179 -3.80 -0.62 -8.18
CA VAL A 179 -3.16 0.70 -8.16
C VAL A 179 -3.51 1.43 -6.87
N THR A 180 -2.50 2.02 -6.24
CA THR A 180 -2.69 3.07 -5.23
C THR A 180 -2.10 4.37 -5.79
N GLY A 181 -2.92 5.43 -5.79
CA GLY A 181 -2.51 6.71 -6.38
C GLY A 181 -3.64 7.74 -6.43
N SER A 182 -3.52 8.70 -7.34
CA SER A 182 -4.54 9.74 -7.51
C SER A 182 -5.82 9.21 -8.17
N VAL A 183 -6.95 9.89 -7.93
CA VAL A 183 -8.23 9.61 -8.62
C VAL A 183 -8.07 9.62 -10.13
N ARG A 184 -7.30 10.58 -10.67
CA ARG A 184 -6.98 10.66 -12.10
C ARG A 184 -6.30 9.39 -12.60
N ALA A 185 -5.23 8.95 -11.91
CA ALA A 185 -4.51 7.73 -12.29
C ALA A 185 -5.42 6.49 -12.20
N GLY A 186 -6.24 6.39 -11.14
CA GLY A 186 -7.21 5.30 -11.01
C GLY A 186 -8.22 5.25 -12.14
N THR A 187 -8.74 6.39 -12.58
CA THR A 187 -9.66 6.49 -13.72
C THR A 187 -8.99 6.03 -15.02
N GLU A 188 -7.77 6.51 -15.30
CA GLU A 188 -7.01 6.11 -16.49
C GLU A 188 -6.72 4.60 -16.50
N VAL A 189 -6.35 4.05 -15.34
CA VAL A 189 -6.09 2.61 -15.17
C VAL A 189 -7.37 1.78 -15.39
N ALA A 190 -8.49 2.19 -14.80
CA ALA A 190 -9.76 1.49 -14.98
C ALA A 190 -10.21 1.47 -16.45
N GLN A 191 -10.04 2.60 -17.15
CA GLN A 191 -10.34 2.70 -18.57
C GLN A 191 -9.44 1.78 -19.42
N ALA A 192 -8.13 1.81 -19.19
CA ALA A 192 -7.19 0.96 -19.92
C ALA A 192 -7.41 -0.53 -19.65
N ALA A 193 -7.65 -0.91 -18.39
CA ALA A 193 -7.88 -2.29 -17.98
C ALA A 193 -9.19 -2.88 -18.57
N SER A 194 -10.18 -2.04 -18.86
CA SER A 194 -11.47 -2.46 -19.41
C SER A 194 -11.36 -3.05 -20.83
N ALA A 195 -10.32 -2.69 -21.58
CA ALA A 195 -10.09 -3.22 -22.94
C ALA A 195 -9.95 -4.75 -22.96
N ASP A 196 -9.32 -5.32 -21.95
CA ASP A 196 -9.11 -6.77 -21.80
C ASP A 196 -9.97 -7.38 -20.66
N LEU A 197 -10.95 -6.64 -20.15
CA LEU A 197 -11.80 -7.05 -19.01
C LEU A 197 -11.01 -7.47 -17.78
N LYS A 198 -9.87 -6.84 -17.51
CA LYS A 198 -9.04 -7.12 -16.33
C LYS A 198 -9.75 -6.74 -15.04
N ARG A 199 -9.53 -7.51 -14.00
CA ARG A 199 -9.95 -7.11 -12.66
C ARG A 199 -9.16 -5.88 -12.22
N VAL A 200 -9.82 -4.93 -11.57
CA VAL A 200 -9.20 -3.69 -11.10
C VAL A 200 -9.44 -3.52 -9.60
N HIS A 201 -8.37 -3.20 -8.87
CA HIS A 201 -8.40 -2.79 -7.48
C HIS A 201 -7.77 -1.39 -7.37
N LEU A 202 -8.52 -0.44 -6.85
CA LEU A 202 -8.12 0.97 -6.79
C LEU A 202 -8.16 1.45 -5.34
N GLU A 203 -6.99 1.89 -4.87
CA GLU A 203 -6.83 2.63 -3.62
C GLU A 203 -6.45 4.07 -3.97
N LEU A 204 -7.34 5.01 -3.70
CA LEU A 204 -7.24 6.37 -4.21
C LEU A 204 -7.25 7.39 -3.08
N GLY A 205 -6.74 8.59 -3.38
CA GLY A 205 -6.75 9.69 -2.43
C GLY A 205 -8.17 10.18 -2.10
N GLY A 206 -8.27 10.88 -1.00
CA GLY A 206 -9.52 11.42 -0.50
C GLY A 206 -9.32 12.64 0.38
N LYS A 207 -10.42 13.07 1.02
CA LYS A 207 -10.46 14.08 2.08
C LYS A 207 -11.27 13.51 3.23
N ALA A 208 -10.61 12.70 4.07
CA ALA A 208 -11.26 12.00 5.17
C ALA A 208 -11.93 13.00 6.14
N PRO A 209 -13.25 12.86 6.39
CA PRO A 209 -13.96 13.74 7.30
C PRO A 209 -13.76 13.31 8.75
N VAL A 210 -13.57 14.30 9.62
CA VAL A 210 -13.68 14.15 11.08
C VAL A 210 -14.87 14.96 11.55
N ILE A 211 -15.71 14.38 12.39
CA ILE A 211 -16.91 15.04 12.92
C ILE A 211 -16.70 15.25 14.42
N VAL A 212 -16.79 16.51 14.86
CA VAL A 212 -16.61 16.91 16.26
C VAL A 212 -17.91 17.50 16.79
N PHE A 213 -18.55 16.79 17.71
CA PHE A 213 -19.78 17.24 18.38
C PHE A 213 -19.48 18.17 19.54
N ASP A 214 -20.50 18.84 20.06
CA ASP A 214 -20.39 19.87 21.11
C ASP A 214 -20.02 19.33 22.51
N ASP A 215 -20.15 18.02 22.73
CA ASP A 215 -19.73 17.32 23.94
C ASP A 215 -18.31 16.73 23.86
N ALA A 216 -17.58 16.97 22.76
CA ALA A 216 -16.21 16.47 22.61
C ALA A 216 -15.21 17.21 23.51
N ASP A 217 -14.20 16.48 24.00
CA ASP A 217 -13.01 17.10 24.60
C ASP A 217 -12.20 17.81 23.50
N ILE A 218 -12.25 19.13 23.50
CA ILE A 218 -11.64 19.98 22.47
C ILE A 218 -10.13 19.79 22.40
N ALA A 219 -9.45 19.69 23.55
CA ALA A 219 -7.99 19.58 23.58
C ALA A 219 -7.52 18.24 23.02
N ALA A 220 -8.12 17.15 23.49
CA ALA A 220 -7.83 15.80 23.01
C ALA A 220 -8.19 15.63 21.53
N ALA A 221 -9.33 16.19 21.09
CA ALA A 221 -9.74 16.14 19.69
C ALA A 221 -8.78 16.92 18.78
N ALA A 222 -8.34 18.12 19.20
CA ALA A 222 -7.39 18.92 18.43
C ALA A 222 -6.03 18.23 18.28
N GLU A 223 -5.52 17.64 19.37
CA GLU A 223 -4.27 16.87 19.36
C GLU A 223 -4.36 15.66 18.42
N ALA A 224 -5.40 14.84 18.57
CA ALA A 224 -5.59 13.62 17.75
C ALA A 224 -5.76 13.97 16.26
N ILE A 225 -6.50 15.04 15.95
CA ILE A 225 -6.73 15.49 14.57
C ILE A 225 -5.45 16.08 13.97
N ALA A 226 -4.67 16.83 14.74
CA ALA A 226 -3.38 17.33 14.28
C ALA A 226 -2.40 16.17 13.99
N LEU A 227 -2.35 15.16 14.88
CA LEU A 227 -1.55 13.97 14.66
C LEU A 227 -1.99 13.24 13.37
N ALA A 228 -3.28 12.95 13.21
CA ALA A 228 -3.81 12.26 12.04
C ALA A 228 -3.74 13.09 10.74
N GLY A 229 -3.71 14.42 10.84
CA GLY A 229 -3.60 15.32 9.69
C GLY A 229 -2.18 15.56 9.21
N TYR A 230 -1.20 15.50 10.13
CA TYR A 230 0.21 15.81 9.85
C TYR A 230 1.12 14.57 9.87
N PHE A 231 0.58 13.40 10.15
CA PHE A 231 1.32 12.14 10.06
C PHE A 231 1.92 11.97 8.66
N ASN A 232 3.14 11.42 8.59
CA ASN A 232 3.88 11.29 7.33
C ASN A 232 4.00 12.62 6.55
N SER A 233 4.22 13.72 7.25
CA SER A 233 4.28 15.07 6.66
C SER A 233 2.98 15.49 5.95
N GLY A 234 1.83 14.96 6.38
CA GLY A 234 0.53 15.18 5.74
C GLY A 234 0.32 14.39 4.45
N GLN A 235 1.22 13.46 4.13
CA GLN A 235 1.21 12.68 2.89
C GLN A 235 0.47 11.36 3.08
N ASP A 236 -0.78 11.42 3.51
CA ASP A 236 -1.59 10.26 3.84
C ASP A 236 -2.95 10.34 3.12
N CYS A 237 -3.35 9.24 2.47
CA CYS A 237 -4.65 9.15 1.79
C CYS A 237 -5.83 9.19 2.77
N THR A 238 -5.58 8.86 4.05
CA THR A 238 -6.57 8.85 5.14
C THR A 238 -6.42 10.02 6.10
N ALA A 239 -5.51 10.98 5.81
CA ALA A 239 -5.27 12.14 6.66
C ALA A 239 -6.56 12.88 7.04
N ALA A 240 -6.65 13.34 8.29
CA ALA A 240 -7.77 14.10 8.83
C ALA A 240 -7.80 15.54 8.27
N THR A 241 -8.10 15.66 6.97
CA THR A 241 -7.96 16.93 6.22
C THR A 241 -9.24 17.74 6.11
N ARG A 242 -10.36 17.22 6.60
CA ARG A 242 -11.65 17.92 6.60
C ARG A 242 -12.35 17.72 7.95
N VAL A 243 -12.42 18.80 8.74
CA VAL A 243 -13.03 18.74 10.06
C VAL A 243 -14.38 19.47 10.07
N LEU A 244 -15.43 18.76 10.45
CA LEU A 244 -16.79 19.24 10.59
C LEU A 244 -17.08 19.43 12.07
N VAL A 245 -17.09 20.69 12.54
CA VAL A 245 -17.20 21.03 13.96
C VAL A 245 -18.57 21.61 14.25
N HIS A 246 -19.19 21.18 15.36
CA HIS A 246 -20.43 21.76 15.86
C HIS A 246 -20.26 23.26 16.13
N SER A 247 -21.25 24.07 15.74
CA SER A 247 -21.15 25.54 15.75
C SER A 247 -20.86 26.13 17.12
N ALA A 248 -21.37 25.50 18.20
CA ALA A 248 -21.21 25.97 19.57
C ALA A 248 -19.77 25.98 20.06
N ILE A 249 -18.92 25.05 19.58
CA ILE A 249 -17.52 24.90 20.02
C ILE A 249 -16.52 25.25 18.91
N ARG A 250 -17.00 25.77 17.79
CA ARG A 250 -16.18 25.96 16.59
C ARG A 250 -14.97 26.86 16.84
N GLN A 251 -15.12 27.99 17.54
CA GLN A 251 -14.02 28.94 17.73
C GLN A 251 -12.95 28.34 18.65
N ASP A 252 -13.36 27.78 19.79
CA ASP A 252 -12.43 27.17 20.76
C ASP A 252 -11.67 25.99 20.11
N PHE A 253 -12.35 25.20 19.29
CA PHE A 253 -11.73 24.11 18.56
C PHE A 253 -10.71 24.61 17.50
N VAL A 254 -11.06 25.65 16.73
CA VAL A 254 -10.15 26.24 15.73
C VAL A 254 -8.90 26.80 16.40
N ASP A 255 -9.04 27.47 17.53
CA ASP A 255 -7.92 28.04 18.28
C ASP A 255 -7.00 26.91 18.82
N ALA A 256 -7.58 25.85 19.37
CA ALA A 256 -6.84 24.67 19.84
C ALA A 256 -6.09 23.96 18.69
N LEU A 257 -6.76 23.70 17.57
CA LEU A 257 -6.13 23.06 16.41
C LEU A 257 -5.04 23.94 15.78
N ALA A 258 -5.26 25.24 15.70
CA ALA A 258 -4.25 26.17 15.21
C ALA A 258 -3.02 26.23 16.12
N GLN A 259 -3.19 26.02 17.44
CA GLN A 259 -2.05 25.89 18.35
C GLN A 259 -1.26 24.62 18.08
N GLN A 260 -1.92 23.47 17.89
CA GLN A 260 -1.25 22.21 17.52
C GLN A 260 -0.45 22.35 16.22
N ALA A 261 -1.01 23.07 15.22
CA ALA A 261 -0.31 23.32 13.97
C ALA A 261 0.95 24.19 14.14
N ARG A 262 0.90 25.21 15.02
CA ARG A 262 2.07 26.06 15.34
C ARG A 262 3.16 25.30 16.10
N ASP A 263 2.78 24.33 16.92
CA ASP A 263 3.69 23.55 17.75
C ASP A 263 4.31 22.37 16.99
N ALA A 264 3.84 22.08 15.77
CA ALA A 264 4.40 21.04 14.94
C ALA A 264 5.84 21.38 14.54
N LYS A 265 6.80 20.52 14.92
CA LYS A 265 8.20 20.70 14.58
C LYS A 265 8.48 20.23 13.15
N VAL A 266 9.13 21.09 12.39
CA VAL A 266 9.64 20.82 11.04
C VAL A 266 11.16 20.81 11.08
N GLY A 267 11.81 19.82 10.45
CA GLY A 267 13.26 19.70 10.49
C GLY A 267 13.78 18.47 9.74
N SER A 268 15.03 18.09 9.97
CA SER A 268 15.63 16.91 9.36
C SER A 268 14.93 15.61 9.82
N PRO A 269 14.72 14.62 8.94
CA PRO A 269 14.04 13.36 9.28
C PRO A 269 14.74 12.53 10.37
N HIS A 270 16.00 12.86 10.71
CA HIS A 270 16.79 12.21 11.75
C HIS A 270 16.85 13.01 13.06
N GLN A 271 16.08 14.08 13.20
CA GLN A 271 15.98 14.84 14.44
C GLN A 271 14.81 14.30 15.28
N ASP A 272 15.02 14.26 16.59
CA ASP A 272 13.99 13.88 17.56
C ASP A 272 12.77 14.80 17.48
N ASP A 273 11.58 14.23 17.62
CA ASP A 273 10.29 14.93 17.66
C ASP A 273 9.90 15.68 16.36
N VAL A 274 10.57 15.45 15.24
CA VAL A 274 10.19 16.04 13.95
C VAL A 274 8.99 15.29 13.37
N ARG A 275 7.99 16.05 12.93
CA ARG A 275 6.77 15.52 12.28
C ARG A 275 6.76 15.71 10.78
N SER A 276 7.59 16.61 10.25
CA SER A 276 7.66 16.91 8.82
C SER A 276 9.09 17.27 8.44
N GLU A 277 9.51 16.85 7.26
CA GLU A 277 10.82 17.21 6.71
C GLU A 277 10.74 18.48 5.87
N GLU A 278 11.74 19.35 6.04
CA GLU A 278 11.77 20.69 5.45
C GLU A 278 11.83 20.67 3.90
N HIS A 279 12.42 19.64 3.31
CA HIS A 279 12.71 19.60 1.86
C HIS A 279 11.71 18.80 1.03
N THR A 280 10.82 18.00 1.63
CA THR A 280 9.86 17.17 0.88
C THR A 280 8.75 17.97 0.22
N SER A 281 8.45 19.18 0.69
CA SER A 281 7.43 20.05 0.10
C SER A 281 7.78 20.54 -1.30
N GLU A 282 9.06 20.60 -1.66
CA GLU A 282 9.52 21.04 -2.98
C GLU A 282 9.48 19.93 -4.05
N LEU A 283 9.51 18.65 -3.63
CA LEU A 283 9.49 17.49 -4.52
C LEU A 283 8.08 17.03 -4.88
N GLN A 284 7.07 17.56 -4.20
CA GLN A 284 5.69 17.18 -4.43
C GLN A 284 5.06 18.08 -5.48
N SER A 285 4.57 17.45 -6.54
CA SER A 285 3.91 18.09 -7.66
C SER A 285 2.95 19.22 -7.20
N PRO A 286 3.10 20.43 -7.75
CA PRO A 286 2.24 21.57 -7.41
C PRO A 286 0.75 21.37 -7.71
N ASP A 287 0.39 20.29 -8.37
CA ASP A 287 -0.99 19.97 -8.76
C ASP A 287 -1.90 19.50 -7.62
N HIS A 288 -1.39 19.28 -6.40
CA HIS A 288 -2.15 18.78 -5.26
C HIS A 288 -2.36 19.78 -4.12
N LEU A 289 -1.72 20.94 -4.16
CA LEU A 289 -1.92 22.03 -3.20
C LEU A 289 -2.91 23.08 -3.75
N VAL A 290 -4.16 22.68 -3.93
CA VAL A 290 -5.24 23.66 -4.02
C VAL A 290 -5.95 23.67 -2.67
N CYS A 291 -5.43 24.45 -1.74
CA CYS A 291 -6.23 24.96 -0.65
C CYS A 291 -7.24 25.95 -1.23
N ARG A 292 -8.51 25.56 -1.27
CA ARG A 292 -9.65 26.47 -1.44
C ARG A 292 -10.35 26.64 -0.10
#